data_ebc114ed8dc2d87fb3494694356104cb
#
_entry.id   ebc114ed8dc2d87fb3494694356104cb
#
_cell.length_a   1.000
_cell.length_b   1.000
_cell.length_c   1.000
_cell.angle_alpha   90.00
_cell.angle_beta   90.00
_cell.angle_gamma   90.00
#
_symmetry.space_group_name_H-M   'P 1'
#
loop_
_entity.id
_entity.type
_entity.pdbx_description
1 polymer ?
#
loop_
_entity_poly.entity_id
_entity_poly.type
_entity_poly.pdbx_seq_one_letter_code
_entity_poly.pdbx_strand_id
1 'polypeptide(L)'
;MAILETEPDPIIEGDAPSATAHSVLLLGGTTEAFRLAQLFASEPQLDMISSLAGRTSSPRRPAGRLRIGGFGGVDGLAQFIADQKIEAVIDATHPFAATITDHAVDAAKQLGVPYLLLGRSPWVKTEQDHWLEVTDIASAVEQVPRRARVLLAVGRQEAPAFAKRMDC
;
A
#
# COMPACT_ATOMS: atom_id res chain seq x y z
N MET A 1 -12.77 -8.18 -29.97
CA MET A 1 -12.70 -7.35 -28.76
C MET A 1 -11.25 -7.43 -28.29
N ALA A 2 -10.44 -6.41 -28.62
CA ALA A 2 -9.02 -6.39 -28.30
C ALA A 2 -8.87 -6.17 -26.78
N ILE A 3 -8.26 -7.12 -26.09
CA ILE A 3 -7.80 -6.96 -24.72
C ILE A 3 -6.63 -5.97 -24.84
N LEU A 4 -6.83 -4.76 -24.32
CA LEU A 4 -5.72 -3.83 -24.11
C LEU A 4 -4.84 -4.46 -23.03
N GLU A 5 -3.75 -5.11 -23.46
CA GLU A 5 -2.64 -5.44 -22.58
C GLU A 5 -2.12 -4.09 -22.04
N THR A 6 -2.47 -3.77 -20.80
CA THR A 6 -1.82 -2.67 -20.10
C THR A 6 -0.39 -3.10 -19.85
N GLU A 7 0.56 -2.53 -20.60
CA GLU A 7 1.97 -2.70 -20.27
C GLU A 7 2.19 -2.38 -18.78
N PRO A 8 2.99 -3.17 -18.07
CA PRO A 8 3.30 -2.89 -16.68
C PRO A 8 3.94 -1.50 -16.58
N ASP A 9 3.47 -0.69 -15.64
CA ASP A 9 4.03 0.65 -15.41
C ASP A 9 5.56 0.58 -15.29
N PRO A 10 6.30 1.48 -15.96
CA PRO A 10 7.76 1.41 -15.97
C PRO A 10 8.34 1.51 -14.56
N ILE A 11 9.24 0.61 -14.23
CA ILE A 11 10.04 0.71 -13.00
C ILE A 11 10.96 1.90 -13.17
N ILE A 12 10.86 2.88 -12.28
CA ILE A 12 11.82 3.98 -12.24
C ILE A 12 13.09 3.42 -11.58
N GLU A 13 14.11 3.18 -12.40
CA GLU A 13 15.35 2.56 -11.93
C GLU A 13 16.10 3.47 -10.95
N GLY A 14 16.57 2.86 -9.84
CA GLY A 14 17.71 3.30 -9.07
C GLY A 14 18.99 2.65 -9.63
N ASP A 15 20.07 2.59 -8.84
CA ASP A 15 21.30 1.90 -9.24
C ASP A 15 21.02 0.43 -9.58
N ALA A 16 21.70 -0.09 -10.61
CA ALA A 16 21.53 -1.47 -11.03
C ALA A 16 21.92 -2.43 -9.88
N PRO A 17 21.09 -3.45 -9.59
CA PRO A 17 21.40 -4.39 -8.51
C PRO A 17 22.67 -5.19 -8.79
N SER A 18 23.37 -5.61 -7.73
CA SER A 18 24.41 -6.62 -7.85
C SER A 18 23.81 -7.92 -8.42
N ALA A 19 24.55 -8.61 -9.28
CA ALA A 19 24.11 -9.89 -9.86
C ALA A 19 23.79 -10.98 -8.82
N THR A 20 24.22 -10.79 -7.58
CA THR A 20 24.00 -11.71 -6.44
C THR A 20 23.02 -11.18 -5.40
N ALA A 21 22.37 -10.04 -5.67
CA ALA A 21 21.43 -9.46 -4.72
C ALA A 21 20.09 -10.20 -4.74
N HIS A 22 19.52 -10.42 -3.56
CA HIS A 22 18.17 -10.97 -3.40
C HIS A 22 17.12 -9.90 -3.72
N SER A 23 16.21 -10.20 -4.62
CA SER A 23 15.18 -9.27 -5.07
C SER A 23 13.98 -9.30 -4.14
N VAL A 24 13.62 -8.12 -3.58
CA VAL A 24 12.54 -7.97 -2.60
C VAL A 24 11.54 -6.93 -3.09
N LEU A 25 10.26 -7.29 -3.12
CA LEU A 25 9.17 -6.35 -3.37
C LEU A 25 8.67 -5.75 -2.05
N LEU A 26 8.74 -4.43 -1.91
CA LEU A 26 8.18 -3.69 -0.80
C LEU A 26 6.90 -2.97 -1.25
N LEU A 27 5.75 -3.44 -0.79
CA LEU A 27 4.48 -2.72 -0.93
C LEU A 27 4.43 -1.61 0.12
N GLY A 28 4.39 -0.35 -0.34
CA GLY A 28 4.72 0.79 0.49
C GLY A 28 3.65 1.89 0.53
N GLY A 29 4.11 3.08 0.91
CA GLY A 29 3.27 4.26 1.07
C GLY A 29 3.15 4.73 2.53
N THR A 30 3.74 4.03 3.48
CA THR A 30 3.79 4.39 4.91
C THR A 30 5.17 4.87 5.32
N THR A 31 5.26 5.51 6.48
CA THR A 31 6.55 5.94 7.06
C THR A 31 7.47 4.76 7.32
N GLU A 32 6.90 3.62 7.75
CA GLU A 32 7.60 2.38 8.01
C GLU A 32 8.22 1.82 6.73
N ALA A 33 7.46 1.81 5.63
CA ALA A 33 7.96 1.40 4.33
C ALA A 33 9.14 2.27 3.88
N PHE A 34 9.05 3.60 4.04
CA PHE A 34 10.16 4.50 3.71
C PHE A 34 11.41 4.23 4.54
N ARG A 35 11.27 4.00 5.85
CA ARG A 35 12.39 3.66 6.72
C ARG A 35 13.03 2.33 6.31
N LEU A 36 12.20 1.34 6.01
CA LEU A 36 12.68 0.04 5.56
C LEU A 36 13.44 0.13 4.24
N ALA A 37 12.91 0.89 3.27
CA ALA A 37 13.60 1.13 2.00
C ALA A 37 14.98 1.80 2.20
N GLN A 38 15.09 2.75 3.15
CA GLN A 38 16.37 3.38 3.48
C GLN A 38 17.37 2.41 4.13
N LEU A 39 16.91 1.55 5.02
CA LEU A 39 17.75 0.54 5.65
C LEU A 39 18.28 -0.46 4.61
N PHE A 40 17.42 -0.94 3.73
CA PHE A 40 17.78 -1.94 2.72
C PHE A 40 18.65 -1.36 1.60
N ALA A 41 18.54 -0.08 1.31
CA ALA A 41 19.41 0.58 0.32
C ALA A 41 20.90 0.59 0.72
N SER A 42 21.22 0.40 2.01
CA SER A 42 22.58 0.25 2.49
C SER A 42 23.09 -1.21 2.48
N GLU A 43 22.24 -2.17 2.14
CA GLU A 43 22.55 -3.59 2.13
C GLU A 43 22.84 -4.08 0.69
N PRO A 44 24.11 -4.27 0.30
CA PRO A 44 24.46 -4.60 -1.10
C PRO A 44 23.95 -5.97 -1.56
N GLN A 45 23.49 -6.80 -0.63
CA GLN A 45 22.92 -8.12 -0.90
C GLN A 45 21.42 -8.07 -1.20
N LEU A 46 20.79 -6.90 -1.12
CA LEU A 46 19.36 -6.72 -1.34
C LEU A 46 19.09 -5.77 -2.51
N ASP A 47 18.27 -6.21 -3.44
CA ASP A 47 17.67 -5.38 -4.49
C ASP A 47 16.20 -5.13 -4.12
N MET A 48 15.91 -3.95 -3.59
CA MET A 48 14.56 -3.62 -3.18
C MET A 48 13.82 -2.81 -4.23
N ILE A 49 12.66 -3.31 -4.64
CA ILE A 49 11.69 -2.60 -5.48
C ILE A 49 10.55 -2.11 -4.58
N SER A 50 10.49 -0.82 -4.34
CA SER A 50 9.37 -0.19 -3.63
C SER A 50 8.21 0.06 -4.58
N SER A 51 7.00 -0.39 -4.25
CA SER A 51 5.78 -0.16 -5.02
C SER A 51 4.85 0.80 -4.31
N LEU A 52 4.45 1.88 -5.00
CA LEU A 52 3.49 2.87 -4.53
C LEU A 52 2.25 2.87 -5.42
N ALA A 53 1.07 3.01 -4.83
CA ALA A 53 -0.22 2.96 -5.54
C ALA A 53 -0.49 4.16 -6.49
N GLY A 54 0.37 5.17 -6.51
CA GLY A 54 0.19 6.35 -7.38
C GLY A 54 -0.96 7.27 -6.99
N ARG A 55 -1.46 7.21 -5.75
CA ARG A 55 -2.60 8.03 -5.28
C ARG A 55 -2.26 9.50 -5.04
N THR A 56 -0.99 9.86 -4.98
CA THR A 56 -0.50 11.23 -4.78
C THR A 56 0.22 11.72 -6.04
N SER A 57 -0.01 12.98 -6.41
CA SER A 57 0.61 13.60 -7.60
C SER A 57 2.12 13.80 -7.49
N SER A 58 2.65 13.85 -6.27
CA SER A 58 4.09 13.99 -6.00
C SER A 58 4.45 13.14 -4.77
N PRO A 59 4.57 11.81 -4.92
CA PRO A 59 4.92 10.93 -3.82
C PRO A 59 6.37 11.18 -3.40
N ARG A 60 6.63 11.12 -2.09
CA ARG A 60 8.00 11.03 -1.60
C ARG A 60 8.64 9.78 -2.18
N ARG A 61 9.83 9.92 -2.76
CA ARG A 61 10.56 8.78 -3.34
C ARG A 61 11.26 7.98 -2.23
N PRO A 62 11.03 6.67 -2.14
CA PRO A 62 11.84 5.78 -1.32
C PRO A 62 13.26 5.63 -1.91
N ALA A 63 14.19 5.16 -1.11
CA ALA A 63 15.50 4.75 -1.61
C ALA A 63 15.38 3.44 -2.43
N GLY A 64 16.30 3.23 -3.35
CA GLY A 64 16.30 2.06 -4.24
C GLY A 64 15.38 2.20 -5.44
N ARG A 65 14.99 1.08 -6.03
CA ARG A 65 14.12 1.02 -7.22
C ARG A 65 12.68 1.34 -6.85
N LEU A 66 11.98 2.04 -7.73
CA LEU A 66 10.61 2.49 -7.49
C LEU A 66 9.70 2.08 -8.63
N ARG A 67 8.55 1.52 -8.28
CA ARG A 67 7.40 1.31 -9.17
C ARG A 67 6.21 2.14 -8.66
N ILE A 68 5.47 2.75 -9.58
CA ILE A 68 4.25 3.50 -9.26
C ILE A 68 3.09 2.92 -10.08
N GLY A 69 1.95 2.69 -9.45
CA GLY A 69 0.73 2.21 -10.09
C GLY A 69 0.18 0.92 -9.47
N GLY A 70 -0.99 0.51 -9.93
CA GLY A 70 -1.62 -0.76 -9.55
C GLY A 70 -1.04 -1.94 -10.31
N PHE A 71 -1.26 -3.15 -9.83
CA PHE A 71 -0.82 -4.38 -10.49
C PHE A 71 -1.90 -5.02 -11.38
N GLY A 72 -3.12 -4.50 -11.36
CA GLY A 72 -4.22 -5.12 -12.10
C GLY A 72 -4.84 -6.36 -11.42
N GLY A 73 -4.64 -6.51 -10.10
CA GLY A 73 -5.17 -7.62 -9.31
C GLY A 73 -4.11 -8.65 -8.93
N VAL A 74 -4.57 -9.83 -8.51
CA VAL A 74 -3.69 -10.94 -8.07
C VAL A 74 -2.80 -11.44 -9.21
N ASP A 75 -3.38 -11.66 -10.38
CA ASP A 75 -2.65 -12.22 -11.54
C ASP A 75 -1.55 -11.26 -12.03
N GLY A 76 -1.86 -9.96 -12.12
CA GLY A 76 -0.86 -8.96 -12.50
C GLY A 76 0.26 -8.81 -11.47
N LEU A 77 -0.06 -8.94 -10.17
CA LEU A 77 0.97 -8.95 -9.12
C LEU A 77 1.81 -10.24 -9.17
N ALA A 78 1.20 -11.39 -9.39
CA ALA A 78 1.92 -12.66 -9.56
C ALA A 78 2.85 -12.62 -10.78
N GLN A 79 2.37 -12.09 -11.89
CA GLN A 79 3.18 -11.90 -13.09
C GLN A 79 4.39 -10.99 -12.82
N PHE A 80 4.17 -9.85 -12.15
CA PHE A 80 5.24 -8.93 -11.75
C PHE A 80 6.30 -9.61 -10.86
N ILE A 81 5.86 -10.37 -9.86
CA ILE A 81 6.75 -11.14 -8.96
C ILE A 81 7.61 -12.10 -9.78
N ALA A 82 7.01 -12.82 -10.72
CA ALA A 82 7.73 -13.77 -11.56
C ALA A 82 8.72 -13.07 -12.53
N ASP A 83 8.29 -12.02 -13.23
CA ASP A 83 9.09 -11.29 -14.22
C ASP A 83 10.31 -10.60 -13.58
N GLN A 84 10.12 -10.03 -12.39
CA GLN A 84 11.19 -9.37 -11.63
C GLN A 84 12.00 -10.35 -10.75
N LYS A 85 11.68 -11.65 -10.80
CA LYS A 85 12.31 -12.70 -9.99
C LYS A 85 12.36 -12.35 -8.50
N ILE A 86 11.23 -11.82 -7.99
CA ILE A 86 11.10 -11.44 -6.59
C ILE A 86 11.19 -12.69 -5.71
N GLU A 87 12.07 -12.66 -4.74
CA GLU A 87 12.32 -13.75 -3.80
C GLU A 87 11.57 -13.57 -2.47
N ALA A 88 11.11 -12.36 -2.16
CA ALA A 88 10.29 -12.10 -0.98
C ALA A 88 9.38 -10.87 -1.20
N VAL A 89 8.20 -10.89 -0.61
CA VAL A 89 7.27 -9.75 -0.58
C VAL A 89 7.14 -9.24 0.84
N ILE A 90 7.36 -7.94 1.02
CA ILE A 90 7.12 -7.24 2.29
C ILE A 90 5.96 -6.27 2.09
N ASP A 91 4.87 -6.49 2.79
CA ASP A 91 3.73 -5.58 2.82
C ASP A 91 3.85 -4.64 4.01
N ALA A 92 4.17 -3.38 3.73
CA ALA A 92 4.21 -2.29 4.70
C ALA A 92 3.19 -1.21 4.31
N THR A 93 2.08 -1.60 3.72
CA THR A 93 0.98 -0.69 3.36
C THR A 93 0.20 -0.24 4.58
N HIS A 94 -0.69 0.72 4.39
CA HIS A 94 -1.58 1.16 5.47
C HIS A 94 -2.60 0.07 5.80
N PRO A 95 -2.98 -0.14 7.08
CA PRO A 95 -3.97 -1.15 7.48
C PRO A 95 -5.31 -1.09 6.71
N PHE A 96 -5.66 0.08 6.16
CA PHE A 96 -6.86 0.25 5.32
C PHE A 96 -6.65 -0.10 3.85
N ALA A 97 -5.49 -0.60 3.48
CA ALA A 97 -5.19 -1.03 2.11
C ALA A 97 -5.46 -2.55 1.91
N ALA A 98 -6.55 -3.08 2.51
CA ALA A 98 -6.88 -4.50 2.55
C ALA A 98 -6.80 -5.18 1.17
N THR A 99 -7.31 -4.53 0.12
CA THR A 99 -7.31 -5.11 -1.22
C THR A 99 -5.91 -5.47 -1.73
N ILE A 100 -4.91 -4.61 -1.57
CA ILE A 100 -3.55 -4.94 -2.02
C ILE A 100 -2.90 -5.97 -1.11
N THR A 101 -3.19 -5.96 0.18
CA THR A 101 -2.74 -6.97 1.13
C THR A 101 -3.27 -8.36 0.74
N ASP A 102 -4.57 -8.48 0.47
CA ASP A 102 -5.18 -9.74 0.02
C ASP A 102 -4.55 -10.22 -1.29
N HIS A 103 -4.40 -9.33 -2.27
CA HIS A 103 -3.76 -9.67 -3.54
C HIS A 103 -2.30 -10.14 -3.34
N ALA A 104 -1.56 -9.53 -2.42
CA ALA A 104 -0.18 -9.89 -2.16
C ALA A 104 -0.04 -11.26 -1.48
N VAL A 105 -0.93 -11.56 -0.54
CA VAL A 105 -1.00 -12.88 0.09
C VAL A 105 -1.29 -13.96 -0.94
N ASP A 106 -2.30 -13.74 -1.80
CA ASP A 106 -2.69 -14.72 -2.81
C ASP A 106 -1.61 -14.92 -3.87
N ALA A 107 -1.03 -13.85 -4.40
CA ALA A 107 0.04 -13.92 -5.40
C ALA A 107 1.30 -14.60 -4.85
N ALA A 108 1.72 -14.24 -3.64
CA ALA A 108 2.87 -14.86 -2.98
C ALA A 108 2.65 -16.36 -2.73
N LYS A 109 1.43 -16.73 -2.29
CA LYS A 109 1.05 -18.13 -2.09
C LYS A 109 1.04 -18.93 -3.39
N GLN A 110 0.53 -18.37 -4.49
CA GLN A 110 0.51 -19.03 -5.80
C GLN A 110 1.92 -19.39 -6.29
N LEU A 111 2.90 -18.49 -6.02
CA LEU A 111 4.27 -18.64 -6.48
C LEU A 111 5.21 -19.29 -5.46
N GLY A 112 4.73 -19.56 -4.24
CA GLY A 112 5.56 -20.09 -3.16
C GLY A 112 6.61 -19.09 -2.66
N VAL A 113 6.37 -17.79 -2.84
CA VAL A 113 7.28 -16.71 -2.40
C VAL A 113 6.95 -16.32 -0.96
N PRO A 114 7.95 -16.16 -0.08
CA PRO A 114 7.75 -15.67 1.28
C PRO A 114 7.05 -14.32 1.31
N TYR A 115 6.05 -14.20 2.19
CA TYR A 115 5.31 -12.97 2.45
C TYR A 115 5.45 -12.54 3.90
N LEU A 116 5.76 -11.27 4.13
CA LEU A 116 5.88 -10.65 5.45
C LEU A 116 4.99 -9.41 5.54
N LEU A 117 4.10 -9.37 6.53
CA LEU A 117 3.31 -8.17 6.84
C LEU A 117 4.00 -7.36 7.93
N LEU A 118 4.40 -6.12 7.60
CA LEU A 118 4.88 -5.13 8.55
C LEU A 118 3.71 -4.23 8.98
N GLY A 119 2.92 -4.69 9.93
CA GLY A 119 1.77 -3.98 10.45
C GLY A 119 2.11 -3.04 11.61
N ARG A 120 1.28 -2.02 11.79
CA ARG A 120 1.26 -1.21 13.03
C ARG A 120 0.39 -1.91 14.05
N SER A 121 0.75 -1.78 15.33
CA SER A 121 -0.15 -2.16 16.40
C SER A 121 -1.45 -1.36 16.28
N PRO A 122 -2.62 -1.99 16.44
CA PRO A 122 -3.88 -1.26 16.46
C PRO A 122 -3.89 -0.27 17.62
N TRP A 123 -4.65 0.80 17.45
CA TRP A 123 -4.88 1.71 18.56
C TRP A 123 -5.70 1.00 19.63
N VAL A 124 -5.34 1.21 20.87
CA VAL A 124 -6.03 0.64 22.03
C VAL A 124 -6.87 1.74 22.66
N LYS A 125 -8.18 1.50 22.72
CA LYS A 125 -9.11 2.41 23.41
C LYS A 125 -8.79 2.48 24.90
N THR A 126 -8.74 3.70 25.42
CA THR A 126 -8.61 3.97 26.85
C THR A 126 -9.96 4.36 27.45
N GLU A 127 -10.07 4.44 28.76
CA GLU A 127 -11.30 4.87 29.47
C GLU A 127 -11.71 6.32 29.14
N GLN A 128 -10.77 7.14 28.67
CA GLN A 128 -11.02 8.55 28.30
C GLN A 128 -11.48 8.71 26.85
N ASP A 129 -11.42 7.65 26.03
CA ASP A 129 -11.78 7.69 24.63
C ASP A 129 -13.28 7.43 24.43
N HIS A 130 -13.93 8.31 23.68
CA HIS A 130 -15.32 8.18 23.28
C HIS A 130 -15.42 7.72 21.82
N TRP A 131 -14.96 6.51 21.51
CA TRP A 131 -15.04 5.97 20.16
C TRP A 131 -16.42 5.39 19.87
N LEU A 132 -16.94 5.74 18.71
CA LEU A 132 -18.07 5.07 18.07
C LEU A 132 -17.50 4.20 16.94
N GLU A 133 -17.58 2.91 17.11
CA GLU A 133 -17.15 1.96 16.10
C GLU A 133 -18.26 1.77 15.08
N VAL A 134 -17.92 1.82 13.81
CA VAL A 134 -18.83 1.67 12.68
C VAL A 134 -18.24 0.72 11.66
N THR A 135 -19.10 0.09 10.87
CA THR A 135 -18.67 -0.94 9.90
C THR A 135 -18.15 -0.37 8.59
N ASP A 136 -18.57 0.84 8.24
CA ASP A 136 -18.26 1.46 6.95
C ASP A 136 -18.41 2.99 7.00
N ILE A 137 -18.00 3.64 5.90
CA ILE A 137 -18.07 5.10 5.75
C ILE A 137 -19.52 5.64 5.77
N ALA A 138 -20.47 4.89 5.23
CA ALA A 138 -21.87 5.33 5.23
C ALA A 138 -22.42 5.41 6.65
N SER A 139 -22.19 4.37 7.43
CA SER A 139 -22.53 4.34 8.86
C SER A 139 -21.81 5.44 9.66
N ALA A 140 -20.53 5.72 9.33
CA ALA A 140 -19.80 6.83 9.95
C ALA A 140 -20.48 8.18 9.68
N VAL A 141 -20.90 8.43 8.42
CA VAL A 141 -21.61 9.67 8.05
C VAL A 141 -22.91 9.83 8.83
N GLU A 142 -23.66 8.75 9.05
CA GLU A 142 -24.92 8.77 9.81
C GLU A 142 -24.71 9.11 11.29
N GLN A 143 -23.59 8.68 11.89
CA GLN A 143 -23.26 8.93 13.29
C GLN A 143 -22.77 10.35 13.57
N VAL A 144 -22.42 11.14 12.54
CA VAL A 144 -21.99 12.52 12.74
C VAL A 144 -23.15 13.36 13.27
N PRO A 145 -23.02 14.04 14.42
CA PRO A 145 -24.08 14.88 14.98
C PRO A 145 -24.42 16.06 14.05
N ARG A 146 -25.66 16.49 14.04
CA ARG A 146 -26.08 17.67 13.27
C ARG A 146 -25.35 18.92 13.74
N ARG A 147 -24.94 19.77 12.79
CA ARG A 147 -24.21 21.03 13.03
C ARG A 147 -22.89 20.85 13.78
N ALA A 148 -22.31 19.65 13.74
CA ALA A 148 -21.02 19.40 14.33
C ALA A 148 -19.88 19.97 13.47
N ARG A 149 -18.81 20.43 14.12
CA ARG A 149 -17.54 20.67 13.45
C ARG A 149 -16.76 19.36 13.43
N VAL A 150 -16.50 18.85 12.25
CA VAL A 150 -15.89 17.52 12.06
C VAL A 150 -14.51 17.66 11.44
N LEU A 151 -13.51 17.03 12.07
CA LEU A 151 -12.21 16.80 11.44
C LEU A 151 -12.26 15.43 10.75
N LEU A 152 -12.14 15.42 9.44
CA LEU A 152 -12.10 14.19 8.65
C LEU A 152 -10.65 13.69 8.54
N ALA A 153 -10.32 12.61 9.22
CA ALA A 153 -9.06 11.91 9.11
C ALA A 153 -9.19 10.63 8.25
N VAL A 154 -9.98 10.72 7.18
CA VAL A 154 -10.25 9.63 6.23
C VAL A 154 -9.48 9.85 4.93
N GLY A 155 -9.43 8.82 4.08
CA GLY A 155 -8.81 8.91 2.77
C GLY A 155 -9.51 9.94 1.85
N ARG A 156 -8.76 10.52 0.91
CA ARG A 156 -9.28 11.51 -0.05
C ARG A 156 -10.49 10.99 -0.84
N GLN A 157 -10.57 9.68 -1.07
CA GLN A 157 -11.68 9.06 -1.80
C GLN A 157 -12.96 8.96 -0.98
N GLU A 158 -12.85 8.90 0.35
CA GLU A 158 -13.97 8.75 1.27
C GLU A 158 -14.54 10.10 1.76
N ALA A 159 -13.70 11.14 1.81
CA ALA A 159 -14.11 12.48 2.25
C ALA A 159 -15.36 13.02 1.54
N PRO A 160 -15.59 12.80 0.22
CA PRO A 160 -16.81 13.27 -0.45
C PRO A 160 -18.11 12.69 0.11
N ALA A 161 -18.08 11.54 0.77
CA ALA A 161 -19.27 10.96 1.40
C ALA A 161 -19.81 11.87 2.51
N PHE A 162 -18.93 12.51 3.27
CA PHE A 162 -19.29 13.45 4.33
C PHE A 162 -19.75 14.81 3.79
N ALA A 163 -19.23 15.24 2.64
CA ALA A 163 -19.59 16.51 2.02
C ALA A 163 -21.06 16.53 1.51
N LYS A 164 -21.70 15.38 1.36
CA LYS A 164 -23.11 15.28 0.97
C LYS A 164 -24.06 15.63 2.13
N ARG A 165 -23.60 15.69 3.35
CA ARG A 165 -24.39 16.16 4.49
C ARG A 165 -24.36 17.69 4.54
N MET A 166 -25.51 18.30 4.18
CA MET A 166 -25.66 19.75 4.13
C MET A 166 -25.95 20.39 5.49
N ASP A 167 -26.04 19.59 6.56
CA ASP A 167 -26.37 20.01 7.93
C ASP A 167 -25.17 19.96 8.90
N CYS A 168 -23.96 19.82 8.34
CA CYS A 168 -22.70 19.83 9.10
C CYS A 168 -21.93 21.11 8.81
#